data_73c4e2842aad0faba56fd102460fe06a
#
_entry.id   73c4e2842aad0faba56fd102460fe06a
#
_cell.length_a   1.000
_cell.length_b   1.000
_cell.length_c   1.000
_cell.angle_alpha   90.00
_cell.angle_beta   90.00
_cell.angle_gamma   90.00
#
_symmetry.space_group_name_H-M   'P 1'
#
loop_
_entity.id
_entity.type
_entity.pdbx_description
1 polymer ?
#
loop_
_entity_poly.entity_id
_entity_poly.type
_entity_poly.pdbx_seq_one_letter_code
_entity_poly.pdbx_strand_id
1 'polypeptide(L)'
;MAKHCVVSLSGGMDSSTLLLRALKEYDTVTGISFDYGQKHRVELERAQQLVDYVNGNPTRVFNIRENMEGYSELYSEVNYRQIKLDGLADLLDSALVEGGDDVPEGHYENDNMKETVVPNRNKIFASITQAVALSVANRTGETCDIALGVHAGDFEVYPDCRQEFRDADDKAFREGNWNAEKVGYFTPYIKGNKFTILQDGEKLVEELGLSFDEVYKRTNTSYKPYPSGNSDYKSASSVERIEAFIALGRKDPVIYEDETGVVDYEVAEAHVKQILAQHGK
;
A
#
# COMPACT_ATOMS: atom_id res chain seq x y z
N MET A 1 -1.16 -19.51 -20.19
CA MET A 1 -0.64 -18.14 -20.35
C MET A 1 -0.40 -17.61 -18.96
N ALA A 2 0.83 -17.16 -18.71
CA ALA A 2 1.17 -16.61 -17.40
C ALA A 2 0.48 -15.25 -17.19
N LYS A 3 0.05 -14.98 -15.95
CA LYS A 3 -0.53 -13.70 -15.54
C LYS A 3 0.53 -12.90 -14.79
N HIS A 4 0.80 -11.70 -15.25
CA HIS A 4 1.74 -10.78 -14.61
C HIS A 4 1.00 -9.67 -13.88
N CYS A 5 1.59 -9.17 -12.78
CA CYS A 5 1.04 -8.04 -12.04
C CYS A 5 2.16 -7.05 -11.66
N VAL A 6 1.89 -5.78 -11.81
CA VAL A 6 2.73 -4.69 -11.29
C VAL A 6 1.97 -3.99 -10.16
N VAL A 7 2.50 -4.10 -8.94
CA VAL A 7 1.89 -3.56 -7.73
C VAL A 7 2.53 -2.21 -7.39
N SER A 8 1.73 -1.16 -7.24
CA SER A 8 2.15 0.08 -6.59
C SER A 8 2.28 -0.18 -5.09
N LEU A 9 3.51 -0.39 -4.62
CA LEU A 9 3.84 -0.78 -3.26
C LEU A 9 4.39 0.40 -2.47
N SER A 10 3.57 1.05 -1.67
CA SER A 10 4.02 2.18 -0.84
C SER A 10 4.78 1.73 0.41
N GLY A 11 4.57 0.52 0.90
CA GLY A 11 5.06 0.06 2.21
C GLY A 11 4.06 0.31 3.34
N GLY A 12 2.90 0.86 3.02
CA GLY A 12 1.74 0.95 3.92
C GLY A 12 1.00 -0.37 4.04
N MET A 13 0.12 -0.47 5.02
CA MET A 13 -0.68 -1.66 5.31
C MET A 13 -1.48 -2.16 4.09
N ASP A 14 -2.15 -1.25 3.39
CA ASP A 14 -3.07 -1.57 2.30
C ASP A 14 -2.33 -2.12 1.08
N SER A 15 -1.28 -1.44 0.64
CA SER A 15 -0.45 -1.87 -0.49
C SER A 15 0.34 -3.15 -0.18
N SER A 16 0.70 -3.37 1.08
CA SER A 16 1.36 -4.59 1.53
C SER A 16 0.41 -5.79 1.50
N THR A 17 -0.83 -5.63 1.94
CA THR A 17 -1.86 -6.67 1.80
C THR A 17 -2.18 -6.94 0.33
N LEU A 18 -2.24 -5.88 -0.50
CA LEU A 18 -2.42 -6.02 -1.94
C LEU A 18 -1.28 -6.81 -2.60
N LEU A 19 -0.04 -6.62 -2.15
CA LEU A 19 1.09 -7.44 -2.61
C LEU A 19 0.87 -8.93 -2.31
N LEU A 20 0.42 -9.27 -1.10
CA LEU A 20 0.10 -10.66 -0.74
C LEU A 20 -1.05 -11.20 -1.60
N ARG A 21 -2.08 -10.41 -1.86
CA ARG A 21 -3.18 -10.80 -2.75
C ARG A 21 -2.68 -11.01 -4.18
N ALA A 22 -1.83 -10.15 -4.70
CA ALA A 22 -1.23 -10.33 -6.02
C ALA A 22 -0.38 -11.62 -6.12
N LEU A 23 0.37 -11.95 -5.08
CA LEU A 23 1.14 -13.22 -5.02
C LEU A 23 0.26 -14.47 -5.06
N LYS A 24 -1.01 -14.34 -4.71
CA LYS A 24 -1.99 -15.42 -4.74
C LYS A 24 -2.67 -15.57 -6.11
N GLU A 25 -2.85 -14.46 -6.82
CA GLU A 25 -3.67 -14.38 -8.05
C GLU A 25 -2.84 -14.43 -9.34
N TYR A 26 -1.53 -14.13 -9.26
CA TYR A 26 -0.65 -13.94 -10.41
C TYR A 26 0.58 -14.83 -10.35
N ASP A 27 1.06 -15.25 -11.52
CA ASP A 27 2.25 -16.10 -11.66
C ASP A 27 3.54 -15.32 -11.43
N THR A 28 3.56 -14.01 -11.75
CA THR A 28 4.70 -13.13 -11.47
C THR A 28 4.23 -11.78 -10.93
N VAL A 29 4.93 -11.28 -9.94
CA VAL A 29 4.62 -10.01 -9.28
C VAL A 29 5.84 -9.10 -9.26
N THR A 30 5.66 -7.88 -9.76
CA THR A 30 6.63 -6.79 -9.65
C THR A 30 6.11 -5.72 -8.70
N GLY A 31 6.82 -5.45 -7.61
CA GLY A 31 6.51 -4.34 -6.70
C GLY A 31 7.28 -3.08 -7.08
N ILE A 32 6.59 -1.95 -7.16
CA ILE A 32 7.20 -0.64 -7.44
C ILE A 32 6.87 0.34 -6.32
N SER A 33 7.90 0.92 -5.70
CA SER A 33 7.78 2.04 -4.75
C SER A 33 8.31 3.32 -5.37
N PHE A 34 7.76 4.46 -4.96
CA PHE A 34 8.11 5.76 -5.49
C PHE A 34 8.74 6.63 -4.40
N ASP A 35 9.98 7.07 -4.62
CA ASP A 35 10.65 8.11 -3.84
C ASP A 35 10.48 9.44 -4.58
N TYR A 36 9.57 10.30 -4.07
CA TYR A 36 9.21 11.57 -4.69
C TYR A 36 9.48 12.78 -3.76
N GLY A 37 10.23 12.56 -2.64
CA GLY A 37 10.49 13.58 -1.62
C GLY A 37 9.37 13.66 -0.56
N GLN A 38 8.71 12.55 -0.27
CA GLN A 38 7.73 12.45 0.83
C GLN A 38 8.39 12.48 2.20
N LYS A 39 7.74 13.14 3.19
CA LYS A 39 8.20 13.19 4.59
C LYS A 39 8.32 11.79 5.23
N HIS A 40 7.38 10.90 4.90
CA HIS A 40 7.27 9.55 5.45
C HIS A 40 8.11 8.51 4.67
N ARG A 41 9.34 8.84 4.32
CA ARG A 41 10.25 7.99 3.52
C ARG A 41 10.54 6.62 4.14
N VAL A 42 10.33 6.46 5.45
CA VAL A 42 10.45 5.15 6.14
C VAL A 42 9.59 4.06 5.48
N GLU A 43 8.52 4.43 4.79
CA GLU A 43 7.67 3.50 4.05
C GLU A 43 8.45 2.73 2.97
N LEU A 44 9.44 3.37 2.33
CA LEU A 44 10.27 2.73 1.29
C LEU A 44 11.15 1.62 1.88
N GLU A 45 11.69 1.86 3.08
CA GLU A 45 12.46 0.85 3.82
C GLU A 45 11.55 -0.30 4.27
N ARG A 46 10.33 0.01 4.70
CA ARG A 46 9.33 -0.99 5.07
C ARG A 46 8.92 -1.86 3.89
N ALA A 47 8.71 -1.26 2.71
CA ALA A 47 8.42 -2.00 1.49
C ALA A 47 9.55 -2.99 1.14
N GLN A 48 10.81 -2.55 1.21
CA GLN A 48 11.97 -3.42 0.99
C GLN A 48 12.03 -4.55 2.03
N GLN A 49 11.90 -4.22 3.33
CA GLN A 49 11.92 -5.22 4.40
C GLN A 49 10.81 -6.26 4.27
N LEU A 50 9.61 -5.84 3.82
CA LEU A 50 8.51 -6.77 3.54
C LEU A 50 8.84 -7.71 2.39
N VAL A 51 9.35 -7.16 1.27
CA VAL A 51 9.75 -7.96 0.11
C VAL A 51 10.84 -8.96 0.48
N ASP A 52 11.86 -8.53 1.22
CA ASP A 52 12.93 -9.40 1.69
C ASP A 52 12.40 -10.54 2.58
N TYR A 53 11.47 -10.21 3.49
CA TYR A 53 10.81 -11.20 4.33
C TYR A 53 10.00 -12.22 3.51
N VAL A 54 9.21 -11.73 2.54
CA VAL A 54 8.36 -12.58 1.69
C VAL A 54 9.21 -13.49 0.80
N ASN A 55 10.27 -12.97 0.20
CA ASN A 55 11.15 -13.72 -0.69
C ASN A 55 12.07 -14.69 0.08
N GLY A 56 12.52 -14.31 1.27
CA GLY A 56 13.38 -15.13 2.12
C GLY A 56 12.65 -16.15 3.00
N ASN A 57 11.31 -16.18 3.00
CA ASN A 57 10.57 -17.08 3.90
C ASN A 57 10.60 -18.53 3.39
N PRO A 58 11.26 -19.45 4.13
CA PRO A 58 11.46 -20.82 3.66
C PRO A 58 10.15 -21.62 3.56
N THR A 59 9.16 -21.33 4.40
CA THR A 59 7.86 -22.00 4.39
C THR A 59 7.10 -21.68 3.12
N ARG A 60 7.09 -20.40 2.74
CA ARG A 60 6.46 -19.97 1.48
C ARG A 60 7.12 -20.60 0.27
N VAL A 61 8.44 -20.57 0.20
CA VAL A 61 9.21 -21.17 -0.91
C VAL A 61 8.95 -22.67 -1.02
N PHE A 62 8.87 -23.38 0.12
CA PHE A 62 8.57 -24.80 0.16
C PHE A 62 7.16 -25.12 -0.36
N ASN A 63 6.15 -24.41 0.14
CA ASN A 63 4.75 -24.61 -0.28
C ASN A 63 4.52 -24.36 -1.78
N ILE A 64 5.24 -23.39 -2.35
CA ILE A 64 5.19 -23.12 -3.79
C ILE A 64 5.80 -24.27 -4.57
N ARG A 65 6.92 -24.83 -4.13
CA ARG A 65 7.61 -25.96 -4.80
C ARG A 65 6.83 -27.26 -4.75
N GLU A 66 6.12 -27.56 -3.66
CA GLU A 66 5.30 -28.76 -3.56
C GLU A 66 4.03 -28.75 -4.44
N ASN A 67 3.48 -27.59 -4.68
CA ASN A 67 2.19 -27.47 -5.40
C ASN A 67 2.31 -27.35 -6.92
N MET A 68 3.53 -27.31 -7.48
CA MET A 68 3.72 -27.04 -8.91
C MET A 68 4.76 -27.96 -9.55
N GLU A 69 4.30 -29.04 -10.15
CA GLU A 69 5.15 -29.87 -11.04
C GLU A 69 5.62 -29.05 -12.25
N GLY A 70 6.92 -28.83 -12.40
CA GLY A 70 7.54 -28.17 -13.55
C GLY A 70 7.82 -26.66 -13.37
N TYR A 71 7.82 -26.16 -12.15
CA TYR A 71 7.99 -24.74 -11.85
C TYR A 71 9.46 -24.26 -11.96
N SER A 72 9.67 -23.11 -12.60
CA SER A 72 10.95 -22.40 -12.56
C SER A 72 10.96 -21.42 -11.37
N GLU A 73 12.10 -21.29 -10.68
CA GLU A 73 12.31 -20.39 -9.52
C GLU A 73 11.93 -18.92 -9.80
N LEU A 74 11.75 -18.52 -11.06
CA LEU A 74 11.42 -17.17 -11.51
C LEU A 74 10.02 -16.67 -11.09
N TYR A 75 9.07 -17.57 -10.81
CA TYR A 75 7.68 -17.21 -10.53
C TYR A 75 7.35 -17.05 -9.03
N SER A 76 8.31 -17.32 -8.14
CA SER A 76 8.09 -17.33 -6.70
C SER A 76 8.50 -16.04 -5.98
N GLU A 77 9.34 -15.22 -6.59
CA GLU A 77 9.89 -14.02 -5.97
C GLU A 77 9.19 -12.73 -6.42
N VAL A 78 9.03 -11.80 -5.50
CA VAL A 78 8.64 -10.43 -5.82
C VAL A 78 9.83 -9.73 -6.47
N ASN A 79 9.66 -9.28 -7.71
CA ASN A 79 10.64 -8.43 -8.37
C ASN A 79 10.41 -6.98 -7.92
N TYR A 80 11.26 -6.48 -7.02
CA TYR A 80 11.06 -5.17 -6.41
C TYR A 80 11.95 -4.08 -6.99
N ARG A 81 11.39 -2.88 -7.18
CA ARG A 81 12.10 -1.68 -7.67
C ARG A 81 11.62 -0.43 -6.94
N GLN A 82 12.56 0.43 -6.57
CA GLN A 82 12.28 1.80 -6.16
C GLN A 82 12.56 2.75 -7.32
N ILE A 83 11.62 3.62 -7.61
CA ILE A 83 11.72 4.65 -8.66
C ILE A 83 11.88 6.00 -7.97
N LYS A 84 12.94 6.72 -8.31
CA LYS A 84 13.16 8.08 -7.84
C LYS A 84 12.53 9.07 -8.80
N LEU A 85 11.74 9.98 -8.26
CA LEU A 85 11.11 11.09 -8.96
C LEU A 85 11.71 12.39 -8.42
N ASP A 86 13.03 12.55 -8.64
CA ASP A 86 13.79 13.68 -8.11
C ASP A 86 13.21 15.02 -8.58
N GLY A 87 13.10 15.98 -7.66
CA GLY A 87 12.57 17.31 -7.90
C GLY A 87 11.04 17.40 -8.00
N LEU A 88 10.30 16.29 -7.91
CA LEU A 88 8.84 16.36 -7.97
C LEU A 88 8.26 17.07 -6.73
N ALA A 89 8.79 16.80 -5.54
CA ALA A 89 8.34 17.43 -4.31
C ALA A 89 8.52 18.95 -4.31
N ASP A 90 9.58 19.45 -4.94
CA ASP A 90 9.88 20.89 -5.02
C ASP A 90 8.81 21.69 -5.81
N LEU A 91 8.00 20.98 -6.60
CA LEU A 91 6.97 21.56 -7.45
C LEU A 91 5.55 21.34 -6.93
N LEU A 92 5.40 20.59 -5.83
CA LEU A 92 4.10 20.20 -5.29
C LEU A 92 3.89 20.82 -3.91
N ASP A 93 2.69 21.35 -3.69
CA ASP A 93 2.26 21.91 -2.42
C ASP A 93 1.37 20.90 -1.68
N SER A 94 1.89 20.37 -0.55
CA SER A 94 1.17 19.40 0.30
C SER A 94 1.87 19.24 1.64
N ALA A 95 1.10 18.99 2.70
CA ALA A 95 1.64 18.62 4.01
C ALA A 95 2.48 17.33 4.00
N LEU A 96 2.37 16.48 2.98
CA LEU A 96 3.10 15.20 2.89
C LEU A 96 4.45 15.26 2.18
N VAL A 97 4.83 16.39 1.57
CA VAL A 97 6.13 16.54 0.90
C VAL A 97 7.14 17.27 1.79
N GLU A 98 8.43 17.07 1.54
CA GLU A 98 9.49 17.80 2.23
C GLU A 98 9.32 19.31 2.02
N GLY A 99 9.43 20.10 3.11
CA GLY A 99 9.20 21.55 3.08
C GLY A 99 7.74 21.99 3.18
N GLY A 100 6.76 21.10 3.12
CA GLY A 100 5.34 21.41 3.32
C GLY A 100 4.96 21.63 4.80
N ASP A 101 3.73 22.09 5.02
CA ASP A 101 3.16 22.35 6.35
C ASP A 101 3.08 21.09 7.23
N ASP A 102 2.75 21.27 8.52
CA ASP A 102 2.60 20.15 9.45
C ASP A 102 1.46 19.20 9.02
N VAL A 103 1.67 17.89 9.20
CA VAL A 103 0.66 16.88 8.92
C VAL A 103 -0.47 17.01 9.94
N PRO A 104 -1.73 17.17 9.49
CA PRO A 104 -2.87 17.29 10.39
C PRO A 104 -3.12 16.02 11.21
N GLU A 105 -3.61 16.21 12.45
CA GLU A 105 -3.97 15.14 13.38
C GLU A 105 -5.49 14.94 13.45
N GLY A 106 -5.94 13.75 13.83
CA GLY A 106 -7.35 13.42 14.07
C GLY A 106 -7.94 12.46 13.04
N HIS A 107 -9.26 12.55 12.79
CA HIS A 107 -9.98 11.63 11.90
C HIS A 107 -10.06 12.17 10.46
N TYR A 108 -10.10 11.28 9.45
CA TYR A 108 -10.21 11.65 8.03
C TYR A 108 -11.46 12.49 7.66
N GLU A 109 -12.51 12.44 8.46
CA GLU A 109 -13.71 13.25 8.26
C GLU A 109 -13.50 14.76 8.57
N ASN A 110 -12.33 15.15 9.09
CA ASN A 110 -12.01 16.54 9.39
C ASN A 110 -11.66 17.31 8.10
N ASP A 111 -12.15 18.54 7.97
CA ASP A 111 -11.98 19.39 6.76
C ASP A 111 -10.51 19.66 6.39
N ASN A 112 -9.60 19.69 7.38
CA ASN A 112 -8.18 19.95 7.18
C ASN A 112 -7.42 18.77 6.55
N MET A 113 -8.03 17.60 6.41
CA MET A 113 -7.40 16.43 5.79
C MET A 113 -7.07 16.63 4.31
N LYS A 114 -7.70 17.59 3.64
CA LYS A 114 -7.37 17.96 2.24
C LYS A 114 -5.94 18.50 2.08
N GLU A 115 -5.31 18.99 3.13
CA GLU A 115 -3.91 19.44 3.14
C GLU A 115 -2.92 18.29 2.92
N THR A 116 -3.35 17.03 3.14
CA THR A 116 -2.56 15.83 2.85
C THR A 116 -2.60 15.41 1.38
N VAL A 117 -3.44 16.03 0.56
CA VAL A 117 -3.52 15.70 -0.86
C VAL A 117 -2.27 16.20 -1.58
N VAL A 118 -1.49 15.29 -2.13
CA VAL A 118 -0.41 15.62 -3.07
C VAL A 118 -0.99 15.69 -4.47
N PRO A 119 -1.00 16.85 -5.13
CA PRO A 119 -1.69 17.03 -6.40
C PRO A 119 -1.31 15.98 -7.45
N ASN A 120 -2.31 15.27 -7.97
CA ASN A 120 -2.20 14.27 -9.04
C ASN A 120 -1.23 13.10 -8.78
N ARG A 121 -0.76 12.90 -7.54
CA ARG A 121 0.24 11.87 -7.18
C ARG A 121 -0.17 10.46 -7.59
N ASN A 122 -1.38 10.04 -7.23
CA ASN A 122 -1.85 8.69 -7.53
C ASN A 122 -1.99 8.44 -9.04
N LYS A 123 -2.33 9.48 -9.83
CA LYS A 123 -2.34 9.40 -11.29
C LYS A 123 -0.93 9.26 -11.86
N ILE A 124 0.05 10.00 -11.35
CA ILE A 124 1.46 9.90 -11.76
C ILE A 124 1.97 8.47 -11.52
N PHE A 125 1.73 7.93 -10.32
CA PHE A 125 2.14 6.56 -9.98
C PHE A 125 1.43 5.50 -10.82
N ALA A 126 0.12 5.66 -11.04
CA ALA A 126 -0.65 4.77 -11.92
C ALA A 126 -0.09 4.82 -13.35
N SER A 127 0.24 6.00 -13.89
CA SER A 127 0.79 6.15 -15.25
C SER A 127 2.14 5.45 -15.41
N ILE A 128 3.03 5.55 -14.42
CA ILE A 128 4.32 4.83 -14.45
C ILE A 128 4.08 3.32 -14.34
N THR A 129 3.19 2.90 -13.44
CA THR A 129 2.83 1.48 -13.26
C THR A 129 2.22 0.89 -14.53
N GLN A 130 1.32 1.63 -15.21
CA GLN A 130 0.76 1.28 -16.53
C GLN A 130 1.86 1.12 -17.59
N ALA A 131 2.82 2.04 -17.66
CA ALA A 131 3.93 1.96 -18.63
C ALA A 131 4.79 0.71 -18.39
N VAL A 132 5.07 0.36 -17.14
CA VAL A 132 5.81 -0.85 -16.78
C VAL A 132 5.01 -2.10 -17.13
N ALA A 133 3.71 -2.15 -16.79
CA ALA A 133 2.85 -3.28 -17.11
C ALA A 133 2.74 -3.50 -18.63
N LEU A 134 2.55 -2.43 -19.41
CA LEU A 134 2.51 -2.52 -20.87
C LEU A 134 3.84 -3.01 -21.45
N SER A 135 4.97 -2.57 -20.87
CA SER A 135 6.29 -3.05 -21.27
C SER A 135 6.49 -4.53 -21.00
N VAL A 136 5.98 -5.03 -19.86
CA VAL A 136 5.96 -6.47 -19.53
C VAL A 136 5.09 -7.22 -20.53
N ALA A 137 3.87 -6.77 -20.75
CA ALA A 137 2.90 -7.40 -21.66
C ALA A 137 3.42 -7.47 -23.09
N ASN A 138 4.06 -6.40 -23.58
CA ASN A 138 4.65 -6.38 -24.93
C ASN A 138 5.87 -7.31 -25.08
N ARG A 139 6.68 -7.46 -24.02
CA ARG A 139 7.85 -8.33 -24.01
C ARG A 139 7.49 -9.81 -23.94
N THR A 140 6.50 -10.15 -23.11
CA THR A 140 6.08 -11.53 -22.88
C THR A 140 5.03 -12.02 -23.90
N GLY A 141 4.28 -11.11 -24.49
CA GLY A 141 3.11 -11.42 -25.31
C GLY A 141 1.84 -11.71 -24.50
N GLU A 142 1.94 -11.70 -23.16
CA GLU A 142 0.89 -12.08 -22.20
C GLU A 142 0.24 -10.84 -21.56
N THR A 143 -0.75 -11.03 -20.70
CA THR A 143 -1.41 -9.93 -19.97
C THR A 143 -0.61 -9.54 -18.74
N CYS A 144 -0.66 -8.25 -18.38
CA CYS A 144 -0.05 -7.74 -17.16
C CYS A 144 -0.94 -6.68 -16.53
N ASP A 145 -1.51 -6.97 -15.37
CA ASP A 145 -2.37 -6.03 -14.66
C ASP A 145 -1.57 -5.07 -13.77
N ILE A 146 -2.11 -3.88 -13.53
CA ILE A 146 -1.62 -2.99 -12.49
C ILE A 146 -2.48 -3.15 -11.23
N ALA A 147 -1.83 -3.22 -10.08
CA ALA A 147 -2.50 -3.33 -8.79
C ALA A 147 -2.32 -2.04 -7.97
N LEU A 148 -3.46 -1.49 -7.53
CA LEU A 148 -3.53 -0.25 -6.75
C LEU A 148 -4.30 -0.50 -5.45
N GLY A 149 -3.70 -0.11 -4.31
CA GLY A 149 -4.26 -0.29 -2.98
C GLY A 149 -5.29 0.78 -2.59
N VAL A 150 -6.17 1.15 -3.51
CA VAL A 150 -7.24 2.14 -3.30
C VAL A 150 -8.46 1.48 -2.65
N HIS A 151 -9.12 2.20 -1.74
CA HIS A 151 -10.32 1.70 -1.04
C HIS A 151 -11.34 2.81 -0.75
N ALA A 152 -12.56 2.42 -0.39
CA ALA A 152 -13.68 3.35 -0.21
C ALA A 152 -13.46 4.34 0.94
N GLY A 153 -12.69 3.99 1.97
CA GLY A 153 -12.34 4.89 3.08
C GLY A 153 -11.63 6.17 2.62
N ASP A 154 -10.93 6.13 1.50
CA ASP A 154 -10.19 7.26 0.94
C ASP A 154 -11.06 8.22 0.10
N PHE A 155 -12.28 7.85 -0.28
CA PHE A 155 -13.05 8.53 -1.34
C PHE A 155 -13.43 9.98 -1.04
N GLU A 156 -13.55 10.34 0.23
CA GLU A 156 -13.92 11.69 0.63
C GLU A 156 -12.75 12.67 0.48
N VAL A 157 -11.53 12.20 0.79
CA VAL A 157 -10.31 13.01 0.74
C VAL A 157 -9.63 12.92 -0.63
N TYR A 158 -9.61 11.72 -1.24
CA TYR A 158 -8.89 11.43 -2.47
C TYR A 158 -9.85 11.03 -3.61
N PRO A 159 -10.35 12.00 -4.41
CA PRO A 159 -11.27 11.71 -5.52
C PRO A 159 -10.72 10.71 -6.55
N ASP A 160 -9.39 10.65 -6.69
CA ASP A 160 -8.69 9.74 -7.59
C ASP A 160 -8.64 8.28 -7.10
N CYS A 161 -9.16 7.99 -5.91
CA CYS A 161 -9.39 6.62 -5.42
C CYS A 161 -10.73 6.03 -5.87
N ARG A 162 -11.64 6.83 -6.45
CA ARG A 162 -12.99 6.41 -6.86
C ARG A 162 -12.98 5.57 -8.13
N GLN A 163 -13.98 4.69 -8.27
CA GLN A 163 -14.13 3.82 -9.45
C GLN A 163 -14.25 4.64 -10.74
N GLU A 164 -15.04 5.72 -10.72
CA GLU A 164 -15.25 6.58 -11.89
C GLU A 164 -13.95 7.18 -12.40
N PHE A 165 -13.04 7.55 -11.49
CA PHE A 165 -11.72 8.03 -11.87
C PHE A 165 -10.87 6.91 -12.48
N ARG A 166 -10.89 5.69 -11.92
CA ARG A 166 -10.17 4.55 -12.47
C ARG A 166 -10.66 4.17 -13.86
N ASP A 167 -11.98 4.20 -14.09
CA ASP A 167 -12.58 3.93 -15.40
C ASP A 167 -12.16 4.99 -16.45
N ALA A 168 -12.14 6.27 -16.06
CA ALA A 168 -11.68 7.34 -16.93
C ALA A 168 -10.18 7.25 -17.23
N ASP A 169 -9.36 6.85 -16.24
CA ASP A 169 -7.94 6.64 -16.38
C ASP A 169 -7.62 5.45 -17.31
N ASP A 170 -8.31 4.32 -17.15
CA ASP A 170 -8.19 3.15 -18.03
C ASP A 170 -8.57 3.52 -19.48
N LYS A 171 -9.66 4.27 -19.65
CA LYS A 171 -10.07 4.73 -20.97
C LYS A 171 -9.00 5.61 -21.62
N ALA A 172 -8.46 6.59 -20.89
CA ALA A 172 -7.42 7.47 -21.40
C ALA A 172 -6.15 6.68 -21.77
N PHE A 173 -5.77 5.69 -20.94
CA PHE A 173 -4.64 4.82 -21.21
C PHE A 173 -4.83 3.99 -22.48
N ARG A 174 -6.03 3.41 -22.68
CA ARG A 174 -6.35 2.61 -23.88
C ARG A 174 -6.36 3.43 -25.16
N GLU A 175 -6.88 4.65 -25.11
CA GLU A 175 -6.89 5.56 -26.27
C GLU A 175 -5.48 6.06 -26.66
N GLY A 176 -4.56 6.12 -25.69
CA GLY A 176 -3.22 6.68 -25.86
C GLY A 176 -2.12 5.64 -26.16
N ASN A 177 -2.40 4.33 -26.11
CA ASN A 177 -1.35 3.32 -26.23
C ASN A 177 -1.73 2.13 -27.11
N TRP A 178 -0.79 1.66 -27.92
CA TRP A 178 -0.93 0.40 -28.64
C TRP A 178 -0.84 -0.80 -27.69
N ASN A 179 -1.64 -1.83 -27.94
CA ASN A 179 -1.71 -3.06 -27.14
C ASN A 179 -2.17 -2.85 -25.69
N ALA A 180 -2.81 -1.72 -25.40
CA ALA A 180 -3.28 -1.41 -24.04
C ALA A 180 -4.34 -2.37 -23.50
N GLU A 181 -5.00 -3.15 -24.39
CA GLU A 181 -5.95 -4.20 -24.03
C GLU A 181 -5.32 -5.34 -23.22
N LYS A 182 -3.99 -5.45 -23.25
CA LYS A 182 -3.24 -6.44 -22.44
C LYS A 182 -3.01 -6.00 -21.00
N VAL A 183 -3.31 -4.75 -20.66
CA VAL A 183 -3.15 -4.18 -19.32
C VAL A 183 -4.54 -3.99 -18.70
N GLY A 184 -4.76 -4.60 -17.56
CA GLY A 184 -5.96 -4.44 -16.74
C GLY A 184 -5.68 -3.75 -15.41
N TYR A 185 -6.76 -3.49 -14.65
CA TYR A 185 -6.68 -2.95 -13.28
C TYR A 185 -7.09 -4.02 -12.28
N PHE A 186 -6.25 -4.22 -11.28
CA PHE A 186 -6.52 -5.08 -10.14
C PHE A 186 -6.67 -4.22 -8.87
N THR A 187 -7.90 -3.91 -8.52
CA THR A 187 -8.27 -3.06 -7.37
C THR A 187 -9.24 -3.80 -6.45
N PRO A 188 -8.82 -4.92 -5.82
CA PRO A 188 -9.73 -5.81 -5.10
C PRO A 188 -10.41 -5.14 -3.90
N TYR A 189 -9.82 -4.06 -3.38
CA TYR A 189 -10.29 -3.38 -2.16
C TYR A 189 -11.09 -2.10 -2.43
N ILE A 190 -11.36 -1.75 -3.69
CA ILE A 190 -11.96 -0.46 -4.06
C ILE A 190 -13.31 -0.18 -3.36
N LYS A 191 -14.07 -1.21 -2.99
CA LYS A 191 -15.33 -1.09 -2.24
C LYS A 191 -15.18 -1.38 -0.74
N GLY A 192 -13.97 -1.66 -0.29
CA GLY A 192 -13.65 -2.03 1.08
C GLY A 192 -13.17 -0.86 1.93
N ASN A 193 -12.65 -1.18 3.09
CA ASN A 193 -11.99 -0.29 4.02
C ASN A 193 -10.78 -1.01 4.65
N LYS A 194 -10.01 -0.33 5.50
CA LYS A 194 -8.82 -0.92 6.13
C LYS A 194 -9.11 -2.18 6.95
N PHE A 195 -10.29 -2.27 7.56
CA PHE A 195 -10.70 -3.48 8.27
C PHE A 195 -10.86 -4.68 7.32
N THR A 196 -11.55 -4.49 6.19
CA THR A 196 -11.71 -5.57 5.19
C THR A 196 -10.39 -5.97 4.55
N ILE A 197 -9.47 -5.03 4.38
CA ILE A 197 -8.11 -5.29 3.90
C ILE A 197 -7.35 -6.15 4.91
N LEU A 198 -7.39 -5.82 6.21
CA LEU A 198 -6.74 -6.63 7.26
C LEU A 198 -7.34 -8.03 7.39
N GLN A 199 -8.67 -8.17 7.29
CA GLN A 199 -9.33 -9.48 7.30
C GLN A 199 -8.85 -10.37 6.14
N ASP A 200 -8.67 -9.77 4.96
CA ASP A 200 -8.11 -10.49 3.83
C ASP A 200 -6.64 -10.83 4.06
N GLY A 201 -5.87 -9.89 4.62
CA GLY A 201 -4.48 -10.11 4.99
C GLY A 201 -4.29 -11.25 5.98
N GLU A 202 -5.18 -11.42 6.96
CA GLU A 202 -5.14 -12.53 7.91
C GLU A 202 -5.25 -13.91 7.21
N LYS A 203 -6.13 -14.01 6.21
CA LYS A 203 -6.27 -15.22 5.39
C LYS A 203 -5.05 -15.45 4.49
N LEU A 204 -4.59 -14.37 3.85
CA LEU A 204 -3.48 -14.44 2.90
C LEU A 204 -2.17 -14.86 3.56
N VAL A 205 -1.88 -14.37 4.78
CA VAL A 205 -0.65 -14.78 5.48
C VAL A 205 -0.67 -16.26 5.84
N GLU A 206 -1.83 -16.79 6.23
CA GLU A 206 -2.02 -18.22 6.48
C GLU A 206 -1.80 -19.05 5.20
N GLU A 207 -2.47 -18.68 4.11
CA GLU A 207 -2.37 -19.37 2.81
C GLU A 207 -0.97 -19.31 2.20
N LEU A 208 -0.21 -18.24 2.46
CA LEU A 208 1.16 -18.07 1.96
C LEU A 208 2.23 -18.61 2.94
N GLY A 209 1.83 -19.16 4.10
CA GLY A 209 2.75 -19.64 5.12
C GLY A 209 3.58 -18.54 5.78
N LEU A 210 3.04 -17.32 5.87
CA LEU A 210 3.66 -16.15 6.48
C LEU A 210 3.10 -15.91 7.89
N SER A 211 3.81 -15.11 8.70
CA SER A 211 3.31 -14.64 9.99
C SER A 211 2.64 -13.28 9.82
N PHE A 212 1.42 -13.13 10.37
CA PHE A 212 0.69 -11.87 10.37
C PHE A 212 1.51 -10.74 11.00
N ASP A 213 2.03 -10.96 12.20
CA ASP A 213 2.81 -9.95 12.91
C ASP A 213 4.10 -9.59 12.17
N GLU A 214 4.77 -10.59 11.56
CA GLU A 214 5.99 -10.35 10.78
C GLU A 214 5.72 -9.54 9.50
N VAL A 215 4.56 -9.70 8.87
CA VAL A 215 4.15 -8.89 7.73
C VAL A 215 3.86 -7.46 8.19
N TYR A 216 2.91 -7.29 9.13
CA TYR A 216 2.38 -5.98 9.46
C TYR A 216 3.32 -5.10 10.28
N LYS A 217 4.27 -5.67 11.05
CA LYS A 217 5.34 -4.88 11.68
C LYS A 217 6.32 -4.24 10.67
N ARG A 218 6.35 -4.75 9.43
CA ARG A 218 7.13 -4.21 8.31
C ARG A 218 6.33 -3.26 7.43
N THR A 219 5.30 -2.65 7.95
CA THR A 219 4.49 -1.65 7.24
C THR A 219 4.52 -0.32 7.97
N ASN A 220 4.41 0.78 7.24
CA ASN A 220 4.20 2.10 7.82
C ASN A 220 2.98 2.76 7.18
N THR A 221 2.00 3.12 8.01
CA THR A 221 0.81 3.88 7.55
C THR A 221 0.85 5.33 8.05
N SER A 222 1.71 5.62 9.05
CA SER A 222 1.87 6.95 9.61
C SER A 222 2.38 7.95 8.56
N TYR A 223 1.69 9.08 8.43
CA TYR A 223 2.16 10.21 7.63
C TYR A 223 3.16 11.10 8.39
N LYS A 224 3.32 10.86 9.69
CA LYS A 224 4.22 11.61 10.58
C LYS A 224 5.09 10.63 11.40
N PRO A 225 5.87 9.75 10.75
CA PRO A 225 6.73 8.82 11.48
C PRO A 225 7.81 9.60 12.22
N TYR A 226 8.23 9.07 13.38
CA TYR A 226 9.33 9.62 14.15
C TYR A 226 10.70 9.32 13.48
N PRO A 227 11.76 10.05 13.79
CA PRO A 227 13.10 9.79 13.25
C PRO A 227 13.63 8.39 13.57
N SER A 228 13.11 7.74 14.61
CA SER A 228 13.35 6.32 14.94
C SER A 228 12.79 5.34 13.90
N GLY A 229 11.89 5.80 13.01
CA GLY A 229 11.10 4.96 12.10
C GLY A 229 9.84 4.38 12.75
N ASN A 230 9.54 4.75 14.00
CA ASN A 230 8.30 4.37 14.68
C ASN A 230 7.12 5.21 14.19
N SER A 231 5.91 4.65 14.29
CA SER A 231 4.68 5.32 13.87
C SER A 231 4.18 6.27 14.96
N ASP A 232 3.62 7.41 14.54
CA ASP A 232 2.73 8.17 15.41
C ASP A 232 1.38 7.44 15.54
N TYR A 233 0.53 7.88 16.47
CA TYR A 233 -0.84 7.36 16.63
C TYR A 233 -1.92 8.45 16.56
N LYS A 234 -1.54 9.68 16.18
CA LYS A 234 -2.40 10.87 16.18
C LYS A 234 -2.78 11.33 14.77
N SER A 235 -1.95 11.09 13.75
CA SER A 235 -2.30 11.39 12.35
C SER A 235 -3.48 10.55 11.88
N ALA A 236 -4.28 11.09 10.96
CA ALA A 236 -5.48 10.43 10.47
C ALA A 236 -5.24 9.02 9.92
N SER A 237 -4.14 8.84 9.20
CA SER A 237 -3.75 7.53 8.66
C SER A 237 -3.42 6.51 9.75
N SER A 238 -2.80 6.94 10.85
CA SER A 238 -2.53 6.09 12.02
C SER A 238 -3.80 5.78 12.79
N VAL A 239 -4.68 6.77 12.98
CA VAL A 239 -5.99 6.58 13.63
C VAL A 239 -6.80 5.52 12.88
N GLU A 240 -6.93 5.62 11.55
CA GLU A 240 -7.67 4.66 10.74
C GLU A 240 -7.03 3.25 10.75
N ARG A 241 -5.69 3.17 10.79
CA ARG A 241 -4.98 1.90 10.96
C ARG A 241 -5.33 1.23 12.29
N ILE A 242 -5.22 1.97 13.40
CA ILE A 242 -5.51 1.45 14.74
C ILE A 242 -6.99 1.07 14.86
N GLU A 243 -7.92 1.87 14.30
CA GLU A 243 -9.35 1.52 14.21
C GLU A 243 -9.55 0.16 13.55
N ALA A 244 -8.86 -0.11 12.44
CA ALA A 244 -8.96 -1.39 11.75
C ALA A 244 -8.42 -2.57 12.58
N PHE A 245 -7.32 -2.37 13.33
CA PHE A 245 -6.79 -3.39 14.25
C PHE A 245 -7.73 -3.63 15.45
N ILE A 246 -8.33 -2.58 16.02
CA ILE A 246 -9.35 -2.69 17.05
C ILE A 246 -10.53 -3.53 16.54
N ALA A 247 -11.05 -3.22 15.36
CA ALA A 247 -12.15 -3.95 14.73
C ALA A 247 -11.80 -5.42 14.44
N LEU A 248 -10.54 -5.70 14.09
CA LEU A 248 -10.06 -7.09 13.90
C LEU A 248 -9.88 -7.85 15.22
N GLY A 249 -9.82 -7.15 16.36
CA GLY A 249 -9.58 -7.74 17.68
C GLY A 249 -8.12 -8.17 17.90
N ARG A 250 -7.17 -7.54 17.20
CA ARG A 250 -5.72 -7.82 17.32
C ARG A 250 -4.95 -6.56 17.71
N LYS A 251 -3.84 -6.75 18.42
CA LYS A 251 -2.86 -5.68 18.60
C LYS A 251 -2.12 -5.41 17.30
N ASP A 252 -1.90 -4.14 16.99
CA ASP A 252 -1.02 -3.75 15.89
C ASP A 252 0.43 -4.06 16.25
N PRO A 253 1.18 -4.78 15.42
CA PRO A 253 2.56 -5.16 15.72
C PRO A 253 3.59 -4.05 15.47
N VAL A 254 3.20 -2.85 14.98
CA VAL A 254 4.15 -1.73 14.84
C VAL A 254 4.44 -1.09 16.20
N ILE A 255 5.57 -0.42 16.29
CA ILE A 255 5.93 0.37 17.46
C ILE A 255 5.37 1.77 17.31
N TYR A 256 4.67 2.25 18.32
CA TYR A 256 4.17 3.61 18.42
C TYR A 256 5.06 4.48 19.30
N GLU A 257 5.15 5.76 18.95
CA GLU A 257 5.97 6.74 19.64
C GLU A 257 5.23 8.08 19.73
N ASP A 258 5.53 8.86 20.78
CA ASP A 258 5.13 10.25 20.91
C ASP A 258 6.31 11.11 21.44
N GLU A 259 6.05 12.33 21.84
CA GLU A 259 7.06 13.28 22.30
C GLU A 259 7.78 12.83 23.60
N THR A 260 7.21 11.83 24.29
CA THR A 260 7.78 11.23 25.51
C THR A 260 8.61 9.97 25.24
N GLY A 261 8.56 9.46 24.00
CA GLY A 261 9.24 8.24 23.53
C GLY A 261 8.28 7.14 23.10
N VAL A 262 8.77 5.89 23.10
CA VAL A 262 7.96 4.71 22.74
C VAL A 262 6.82 4.54 23.75
N VAL A 263 5.62 4.32 23.22
CA VAL A 263 4.39 4.06 24.02
C VAL A 263 3.87 2.66 23.80
N ASP A 264 3.21 2.10 24.80
CA ASP A 264 2.50 0.84 24.67
C ASP A 264 1.30 0.97 23.72
N TYR A 265 0.98 -0.10 22.98
CA TYR A 265 -0.15 -0.12 22.05
C TYR A 265 -1.47 0.32 22.72
N GLU A 266 -1.68 -0.05 23.98
CA GLU A 266 -2.86 0.31 24.76
C GLU A 266 -3.06 1.83 24.91
N VAL A 267 -1.99 2.61 24.91
CA VAL A 267 -2.05 4.09 24.91
C VAL A 267 -2.58 4.59 23.57
N ALA A 268 -2.03 4.09 22.48
CA ALA A 268 -2.47 4.43 21.13
C ALA A 268 -3.93 3.99 20.88
N GLU A 269 -4.29 2.78 21.31
CA GLU A 269 -5.65 2.24 21.25
C GLU A 269 -6.66 3.09 22.04
N ALA A 270 -6.31 3.48 23.26
CA ALA A 270 -7.17 4.32 24.10
C ALA A 270 -7.40 5.70 23.48
N HIS A 271 -6.37 6.31 22.90
CA HIS A 271 -6.46 7.57 22.17
C HIS A 271 -7.44 7.46 21.00
N VAL A 272 -7.30 6.43 20.17
CA VAL A 272 -8.17 6.22 19.00
C VAL A 272 -9.61 5.95 19.42
N LYS A 273 -9.85 5.14 20.47
CA LYS A 273 -11.20 4.92 21.03
C LYS A 273 -11.87 6.23 21.47
N GLN A 274 -11.11 7.19 22.02
CA GLN A 274 -11.66 8.51 22.36
C GLN A 274 -12.06 9.31 21.11
N ILE A 275 -11.25 9.27 20.06
CA ILE A 275 -11.58 9.92 18.78
C ILE A 275 -12.84 9.30 18.17
N LEU A 276 -12.92 7.97 18.11
CA LEU A 276 -14.08 7.26 17.57
C LEU A 276 -15.37 7.59 18.34
N ALA A 277 -15.32 7.64 19.67
CA ALA A 277 -16.45 8.03 20.48
C ALA A 277 -16.94 9.46 20.21
N GLN A 278 -16.05 10.39 19.86
CA GLN A 278 -16.42 11.76 19.45
C GLN A 278 -17.14 11.81 18.10
N HIS A 279 -16.87 10.84 17.22
CA HIS A 279 -17.50 10.69 15.89
C HIS A 279 -18.70 9.72 15.91
N GLY A 280 -19.13 9.24 17.08
CA GLY A 280 -20.30 8.35 17.24
C GLY A 280 -20.07 6.92 16.73
N LYS A 281 -18.82 6.50 16.70
CA LYS A 281 -18.38 5.16 16.30
C LYS A 281 -18.03 4.29 17.50
#